data_2f2c5bcfd9a6a86e6dec119e1eb095e1
#
_entry.id   2f2c5bcfd9a6a86e6dec119e1eb095e1
#
_cell.length_a   1.000
_cell.length_b   1.000
_cell.length_c   1.000
_cell.angle_alpha   90.00
_cell.angle_beta   90.00
_cell.angle_gamma   90.00
#
_symmetry.space_group_name_H-M   'P 1'
#
loop_
_entity.id
_entity.type
_entity.pdbx_description
1 polymer ?
#
loop_
_entity_poly.entity_id
_entity_poly.type
_entity_poly.pdbx_seq_one_letter_code
_entity_poly.pdbx_strand_id
1 'polypeptide(L)'
;MSDHPPQRPPLFIDFTSGAVEHRRRFGGGRAQALARAVGMKPGVTPAIVDATAGLGRDSFLLASLGAEVTMVERNDAIHALLADALARAHDAGGVYRDIVGRMRLLHGDAIRLLPTLAPAVVLVDPMHPPRGKSALVKAEMRQVRSIVGTDDDKVMLITAAIAAATKRAVVKWPAKLPLPAGVPTASHQIAGKTTRYDVFMRHRD
;
A
#
# COMPACT_ATOMS: atom_id res chain seq x y z
N MET A 1 28.65 11.37 32.82
CA MET A 1 27.34 10.75 32.50
C MET A 1 27.12 11.00 31.02
N SER A 2 27.32 9.98 30.19
CA SER A 2 27.17 10.10 28.74
C SER A 2 25.69 10.01 28.38
N ASP A 3 25.14 11.15 28.01
CA ASP A 3 23.76 11.31 27.56
C ASP A 3 23.64 10.82 26.10
N HIS A 4 23.60 9.51 25.92
CA HIS A 4 23.25 8.91 24.65
C HIS A 4 21.73 8.89 24.57
N PRO A 5 21.12 9.56 23.58
CA PRO A 5 19.68 9.45 23.40
C PRO A 5 19.30 7.98 23.18
N PRO A 6 18.18 7.49 23.72
CA PRO A 6 17.79 6.09 23.57
C PRO A 6 17.74 5.73 22.08
N GLN A 7 18.56 4.76 21.70
CA GLN A 7 18.56 4.23 20.31
C GLN A 7 17.17 3.69 20.02
N ARG A 8 16.53 4.25 19.01
CA ARG A 8 15.23 3.76 18.56
C ARG A 8 15.39 2.34 18.00
N PRO A 9 14.47 1.42 18.32
CA PRO A 9 14.52 0.11 17.71
C PRO A 9 14.51 0.23 16.19
N PRO A 10 15.25 -0.60 15.47
CA PRO A 10 15.26 -0.59 14.01
C PRO A 10 13.86 -0.82 13.47
N LEU A 11 13.56 -0.25 12.29
CA LEU A 11 12.31 -0.50 11.59
C LEU A 11 12.21 -2.00 11.29
N PHE A 12 11.08 -2.61 11.66
CA PHE A 12 10.84 -4.03 11.50
C PHE A 12 9.45 -4.26 10.91
N ILE A 13 9.35 -5.03 9.85
CA ILE A 13 8.10 -5.41 9.21
C ILE A 13 7.74 -6.82 9.66
N ASP A 14 6.55 -7.02 10.22
CA ASP A 14 6.05 -8.33 10.61
C ASP A 14 4.61 -8.53 10.09
N PHE A 15 4.43 -9.59 9.30
CA PHE A 15 3.12 -9.96 8.76
C PHE A 15 2.39 -10.98 9.63
N THR A 16 3.08 -11.58 10.60
CA THR A 16 2.55 -12.69 11.41
C THR A 16 1.96 -12.24 12.74
N SER A 17 2.18 -10.98 13.13
CA SER A 17 1.75 -10.46 14.42
C SER A 17 1.27 -9.01 14.36
N GLY A 18 0.94 -8.46 15.52
CA GLY A 18 0.65 -7.05 15.73
C GLY A 18 -0.56 -6.51 14.97
N ALA A 19 -0.47 -5.25 14.51
CA ALA A 19 -1.57 -4.54 13.87
C ALA A 19 -2.01 -5.14 12.53
N VAL A 20 -1.07 -5.75 11.78
CA VAL A 20 -1.33 -6.36 10.48
C VAL A 20 -2.20 -7.60 10.66
N GLU A 21 -1.81 -8.49 11.56
CA GLU A 21 -2.56 -9.71 11.87
C GLU A 21 -3.92 -9.40 12.51
N HIS A 22 -3.98 -8.42 13.41
CA HIS A 22 -5.24 -7.95 13.97
C HIS A 22 -6.19 -7.44 12.87
N ARG A 23 -5.69 -6.63 11.92
CA ARG A 23 -6.49 -6.12 10.81
C ARG A 23 -6.97 -7.23 9.88
N ARG A 24 -6.14 -8.25 9.64
CA ARG A 24 -6.51 -9.43 8.87
C ARG A 24 -7.69 -10.17 9.51
N ARG A 25 -7.64 -10.43 10.82
CA ARG A 25 -8.65 -11.21 11.54
C ARG A 25 -9.93 -10.41 11.80
N PHE A 26 -9.80 -9.15 12.17
CA PHE A 26 -10.91 -8.35 12.72
C PHE A 26 -11.27 -7.12 11.89
N GLY A 27 -10.59 -6.86 10.79
CA GLY A 27 -10.78 -5.66 9.98
C GLY A 27 -12.03 -5.65 9.09
N GLY A 28 -12.87 -6.69 9.10
CA GLY A 28 -14.11 -6.73 8.31
C GLY A 28 -13.96 -7.30 6.88
N GLY A 29 -12.84 -7.95 6.57
CA GLY A 29 -12.65 -8.69 5.33
C GLY A 29 -12.89 -7.85 4.07
N ARG A 30 -13.67 -8.38 3.13
CA ARG A 30 -14.00 -7.71 1.85
C ARG A 30 -14.92 -6.49 2.00
N ALA A 31 -15.55 -6.28 3.16
CA ALA A 31 -16.35 -5.09 3.44
C ALA A 31 -15.50 -3.85 3.73
N GLN A 32 -14.19 -4.00 3.97
CA GLN A 32 -13.29 -2.88 4.17
C GLN A 32 -13.27 -1.94 2.95
N ALA A 33 -13.15 -0.63 3.23
CA ALA A 33 -13.13 0.40 2.20
C ALA A 33 -12.03 0.15 1.13
N LEU A 34 -10.84 -0.31 1.54
CA LEU A 34 -9.76 -0.67 0.62
C LEU A 34 -10.18 -1.81 -0.34
N ALA A 35 -10.70 -2.91 0.19
CA ALA A 35 -11.11 -4.05 -0.62
C ALA A 35 -12.21 -3.67 -1.64
N ARG A 36 -13.16 -2.85 -1.22
CA ARG A 36 -14.21 -2.31 -2.11
C ARG A 36 -13.63 -1.39 -3.17
N ALA A 37 -12.67 -0.53 -2.80
CA ALA A 37 -12.04 0.41 -3.72
C ALA A 37 -11.29 -0.30 -4.85
N VAL A 38 -10.51 -1.32 -4.54
CA VAL A 38 -9.82 -2.15 -5.56
C VAL A 38 -10.79 -3.05 -6.35
N GLY A 39 -12.06 -3.06 -5.99
CA GLY A 39 -13.12 -3.77 -6.75
C GLY A 39 -13.32 -5.22 -6.34
N MET A 40 -12.92 -5.60 -5.13
CA MET A 40 -13.29 -6.90 -4.57
C MET A 40 -14.78 -6.95 -4.27
N LYS A 41 -15.44 -8.01 -4.70
CA LYS A 41 -16.85 -8.32 -4.42
C LYS A 41 -17.05 -9.85 -4.43
N PRO A 42 -18.20 -10.38 -4.02
CA PRO A 42 -18.47 -11.81 -4.13
C PRO A 42 -18.17 -12.32 -5.54
N GLY A 43 -17.37 -13.39 -5.64
CA GLY A 43 -16.96 -14.00 -6.92
C GLY A 43 -15.90 -13.23 -7.72
N VAL A 44 -15.48 -12.01 -7.27
CA VAL A 44 -14.48 -11.21 -8.00
C VAL A 44 -13.31 -10.82 -7.11
N THR A 45 -12.11 -11.24 -7.50
CA THR A 45 -10.84 -10.89 -6.84
C THR A 45 -9.86 -10.45 -7.93
N PRO A 46 -9.64 -9.14 -8.09
CA PRO A 46 -8.73 -8.64 -9.12
C PRO A 46 -7.27 -8.88 -8.76
N ALA A 47 -6.41 -9.03 -9.77
CA ALA A 47 -4.97 -8.84 -9.61
C ALA A 47 -4.68 -7.33 -9.44
N ILE A 48 -3.76 -7.00 -8.53
CA ILE A 48 -3.49 -5.64 -8.09
C ILE A 48 -1.99 -5.36 -8.18
N VAL A 49 -1.63 -4.19 -8.68
CA VAL A 49 -0.29 -3.64 -8.50
C VAL A 49 -0.38 -2.55 -7.43
N ASP A 50 0.33 -2.75 -6.31
CA ASP A 50 0.56 -1.73 -5.29
C ASP A 50 1.81 -0.94 -5.68
N ALA A 51 1.60 0.27 -6.18
CA ALA A 51 2.66 1.13 -6.71
C ALA A 51 3.48 1.83 -5.61
N THR A 52 3.09 1.66 -4.35
CA THR A 52 3.67 2.33 -3.18
C THR A 52 3.74 1.37 -2.00
N ALA A 53 4.42 0.25 -2.15
CA ALA A 53 4.35 -0.87 -1.21
C ALA A 53 4.66 -0.47 0.25
N GLY A 54 5.66 0.36 0.50
CA GLY A 54 6.02 0.83 1.83
C GLY A 54 6.23 -0.33 2.81
N LEU A 55 5.43 -0.40 3.88
CA LEU A 55 5.49 -1.52 4.82
C LEU A 55 4.66 -2.75 4.41
N GLY A 56 4.10 -2.79 3.21
CA GLY A 56 3.35 -3.92 2.67
C GLY A 56 2.00 -4.23 3.35
N ARG A 57 1.51 -3.37 4.23
CA ARG A 57 0.32 -3.65 5.07
C ARG A 57 -0.97 -3.76 4.29
N ASP A 58 -1.17 -2.89 3.32
CA ASP A 58 -2.36 -2.91 2.47
C ASP A 58 -2.28 -4.07 1.48
N SER A 59 -1.09 -4.32 0.91
CA SER A 59 -0.81 -5.48 0.05
C SER A 59 -1.06 -6.81 0.77
N PHE A 60 -0.55 -6.97 2.00
CA PHE A 60 -0.78 -8.19 2.79
C PHE A 60 -2.27 -8.40 3.08
N LEU A 61 -3.00 -7.34 3.43
CA LEU A 61 -4.45 -7.44 3.63
C LEU A 61 -5.14 -7.91 2.34
N LEU A 62 -4.84 -7.32 1.18
CA LEU A 62 -5.45 -7.69 -0.08
C LEU A 62 -5.12 -9.12 -0.48
N ALA A 63 -3.87 -9.56 -0.29
CA ALA A 63 -3.45 -10.94 -0.50
C ALA A 63 -4.15 -11.92 0.45
N SER A 64 -4.38 -11.54 1.72
CA SER A 64 -5.15 -12.35 2.68
C SER A 64 -6.61 -12.53 2.29
N LEU A 65 -7.15 -11.63 1.47
CA LEU A 65 -8.49 -11.73 0.89
C LEU A 65 -8.50 -12.49 -0.46
N GLY A 66 -7.35 -13.01 -0.88
CA GLY A 66 -7.19 -13.86 -2.05
C GLY A 66 -6.68 -13.15 -3.32
N ALA A 67 -6.31 -11.86 -3.26
CA ALA A 67 -5.77 -11.17 -4.43
C ALA A 67 -4.32 -11.58 -4.71
N GLU A 68 -3.97 -11.68 -5.99
CA GLU A 68 -2.59 -11.63 -6.45
C GLU A 68 -2.13 -10.17 -6.40
N VAL A 69 -1.06 -9.88 -5.65
CA VAL A 69 -0.58 -8.51 -5.43
C VAL A 69 0.88 -8.40 -5.85
N THR A 70 1.15 -7.57 -6.85
CA THR A 70 2.51 -7.15 -7.18
C THR A 70 2.81 -5.85 -6.45
N MET A 71 3.79 -5.87 -5.57
CA MET A 71 4.26 -4.72 -4.81
C MET A 71 5.44 -4.07 -5.52
N VAL A 72 5.43 -2.77 -5.68
CA VAL A 72 6.56 -2.00 -6.21
C VAL A 72 7.10 -1.11 -5.11
N GLU A 73 8.40 -1.23 -4.82
CA GLU A 73 9.10 -0.40 -3.84
C GLU A 73 10.41 0.11 -4.45
N ARG A 74 10.60 1.44 -4.41
CA ARG A 74 11.78 2.10 -4.99
C ARG A 74 12.94 2.28 -4.03
N ASN A 75 12.65 2.28 -2.73
CA ASN A 75 13.68 2.47 -1.71
C ASN A 75 14.35 1.15 -1.36
N ASP A 76 15.68 1.07 -1.54
CA ASP A 76 16.47 -0.15 -1.30
C ASP A 76 16.28 -0.72 0.10
N ALA A 77 16.29 0.13 1.13
CA ALA A 77 16.19 -0.31 2.51
C ALA A 77 14.80 -0.87 2.84
N ILE A 78 13.73 -0.22 2.36
CA ILE A 78 12.35 -0.71 2.54
C ILE A 78 12.13 -1.98 1.74
N HIS A 79 12.63 -2.04 0.51
CA HIS A 79 12.56 -3.25 -0.32
C HIS A 79 13.22 -4.44 0.38
N ALA A 80 14.43 -4.26 0.94
CA ALA A 80 15.14 -5.31 1.67
C ALA A 80 14.36 -5.77 2.92
N LEU A 81 13.78 -4.84 3.69
CA LEU A 81 12.93 -5.15 4.85
C LEU A 81 11.65 -5.90 4.45
N LEU A 82 11.05 -5.55 3.32
CA LEU A 82 9.89 -6.28 2.79
C LEU A 82 10.26 -7.69 2.34
N ALA A 83 11.38 -7.85 1.62
CA ALA A 83 11.85 -9.16 1.18
C ALA A 83 12.10 -10.10 2.37
N ASP A 84 12.76 -9.60 3.42
CA ASP A 84 12.98 -10.34 4.66
C ASP A 84 11.65 -10.70 5.36
N ALA A 85 10.71 -9.76 5.44
CA ALA A 85 9.40 -10.00 6.05
C ALA A 85 8.57 -11.05 5.29
N LEU A 86 8.63 -11.04 3.95
CA LEU A 86 7.99 -12.06 3.12
C LEU A 86 8.61 -13.44 3.35
N ALA A 87 9.94 -13.54 3.42
CA ALA A 87 10.63 -14.79 3.69
C ALA A 87 10.23 -15.35 5.07
N ARG A 88 10.28 -14.53 6.13
CA ARG A 88 9.86 -14.94 7.48
C ARG A 88 8.40 -15.39 7.55
N ALA A 89 7.49 -14.68 6.87
CA ALA A 89 6.09 -15.08 6.82
C ALA A 89 5.90 -16.40 6.03
N HIS A 90 6.68 -16.62 4.97
CA HIS A 90 6.68 -17.88 4.24
C HIS A 90 7.16 -19.03 5.13
N ASP A 91 8.25 -18.85 5.89
CA ASP A 91 8.83 -19.85 6.77
C ASP A 91 7.95 -20.15 7.98
N ALA A 92 7.16 -19.18 8.44
CA ALA A 92 6.14 -19.38 9.47
C ALA A 92 5.06 -20.40 9.05
N GLY A 93 4.92 -20.66 7.74
CA GLY A 93 4.03 -21.70 7.23
C GLY A 93 2.53 -21.38 7.31
N GLY A 94 1.70 -22.42 7.09
CA GLY A 94 0.26 -22.30 7.21
C GLY A 94 -0.34 -21.15 6.41
N VAL A 95 -1.29 -20.43 7.00
CA VAL A 95 -2.00 -19.32 6.34
C VAL A 95 -1.07 -18.19 5.86
N TYR A 96 0.05 -17.98 6.55
CA TYR A 96 0.99 -16.90 6.16
C TYR A 96 1.71 -17.24 4.87
N ARG A 97 2.18 -18.48 4.72
CA ARG A 97 2.77 -18.98 3.46
C ARG A 97 1.81 -18.81 2.29
N ASP A 98 0.54 -19.17 2.48
CA ASP A 98 -0.47 -19.04 1.44
C ASP A 98 -0.74 -17.59 1.07
N ILE A 99 -0.70 -16.66 2.04
CA ILE A 99 -0.91 -15.24 1.81
C ILE A 99 0.28 -14.67 1.04
N VAL A 100 1.51 -14.85 1.54
CA VAL A 100 2.68 -14.25 0.89
C VAL A 100 3.02 -14.91 -0.43
N GLY A 101 2.57 -16.16 -0.66
CA GLY A 101 2.64 -16.81 -1.96
C GLY A 101 1.87 -16.11 -3.08
N ARG A 102 0.92 -15.21 -2.72
CA ARG A 102 0.20 -14.31 -3.66
C ARG A 102 0.85 -12.93 -3.78
N MET A 103 1.98 -12.69 -3.12
CA MET A 103 2.63 -11.39 -3.08
C MET A 103 3.96 -11.44 -3.82
N ARG A 104 4.09 -10.65 -4.86
CA ARG A 104 5.33 -10.50 -5.63
C ARG A 104 5.92 -9.14 -5.34
N LEU A 105 7.20 -9.08 -4.95
CA LEU A 105 7.91 -7.84 -4.71
C LEU A 105 8.81 -7.50 -5.89
N LEU A 106 8.71 -6.27 -6.39
CA LEU A 106 9.56 -5.70 -7.43
C LEU A 106 10.30 -4.49 -6.86
N HIS A 107 11.60 -4.44 -7.12
CA HIS A 107 12.40 -3.26 -6.83
C HIS A 107 12.39 -2.30 -8.01
N GLY A 108 12.07 -1.04 -7.78
CA GLY A 108 12.12 0.01 -8.80
C GLY A 108 11.08 1.10 -8.65
N ASP A 109 11.14 2.03 -9.59
CA ASP A 109 10.21 3.15 -9.67
C ASP A 109 8.91 2.73 -10.37
N ALA A 110 7.79 2.87 -9.67
CA ALA A 110 6.47 2.51 -10.19
C ALA A 110 6.10 3.32 -11.45
N ILE A 111 6.52 4.58 -11.58
CA ILE A 111 6.26 5.39 -12.77
C ILE A 111 6.83 4.71 -14.02
N ARG A 112 8.00 4.07 -13.89
CA ARG A 112 8.68 3.37 -14.98
C ARG A 112 8.14 1.95 -15.21
N LEU A 113 7.76 1.26 -14.14
CA LEU A 113 7.35 -0.15 -14.21
C LEU A 113 5.88 -0.33 -14.62
N LEU A 114 4.98 0.54 -14.20
CA LEU A 114 3.54 0.43 -14.45
C LEU A 114 3.18 0.21 -15.93
N PRO A 115 3.76 0.94 -16.90
CA PRO A 115 3.44 0.74 -18.31
C PRO A 115 3.74 -0.68 -18.81
N THR A 116 4.78 -1.34 -18.29
CA THR A 116 5.17 -2.69 -18.71
C THR A 116 4.35 -3.78 -18.00
N LEU A 117 3.78 -3.48 -16.83
CA LEU A 117 2.97 -4.42 -16.06
C LEU A 117 1.53 -4.52 -16.55
N ALA A 118 1.02 -3.51 -17.26
CA ALA A 118 -0.36 -3.41 -17.76
C ALA A 118 -1.42 -3.90 -16.75
N PRO A 119 -1.44 -3.36 -15.51
CA PRO A 119 -2.22 -3.91 -14.41
C PRO A 119 -3.72 -3.72 -14.60
N ALA A 120 -4.52 -4.70 -14.13
CA ALA A 120 -5.97 -4.51 -14.05
C ALA A 120 -6.35 -3.43 -13.04
N VAL A 121 -5.73 -3.45 -11.88
CA VAL A 121 -5.94 -2.48 -10.79
C VAL A 121 -4.60 -1.97 -10.29
N VAL A 122 -4.47 -0.65 -10.14
CA VAL A 122 -3.33 0.00 -9.47
C VAL A 122 -3.80 0.61 -8.17
N LEU A 123 -3.11 0.31 -7.09
CA LEU A 123 -3.25 0.99 -5.80
C LEU A 123 -2.07 1.95 -5.62
N VAL A 124 -2.37 3.17 -5.20
CA VAL A 124 -1.38 4.21 -4.89
C VAL A 124 -1.69 4.80 -3.50
N ASP A 125 -0.75 4.72 -2.57
CA ASP A 125 -0.81 5.37 -1.24
C ASP A 125 0.41 6.29 -1.06
N PRO A 126 0.45 7.45 -1.73
CA PRO A 126 1.59 8.36 -1.65
C PRO A 126 1.79 8.82 -0.22
N MET A 127 3.04 8.95 0.21
CA MET A 127 3.33 9.38 1.56
C MET A 127 2.86 10.81 1.83
N HIS A 128 2.01 10.96 2.85
CA HIS A 128 1.50 12.24 3.33
C HIS A 128 2.22 12.67 4.62
N PRO A 129 2.39 13.98 4.86
CA PRO A 129 2.85 14.48 6.15
C PRO A 129 1.98 13.96 7.31
N PRO A 130 2.56 13.63 8.50
CA PRO A 130 1.79 13.06 9.59
C PRO A 130 0.74 14.05 10.09
N ARG A 131 -0.49 13.56 10.21
CA ARG A 131 -1.56 14.25 10.92
C ARG A 131 -2.06 13.34 12.03
N GLY A 132 -2.07 13.84 13.26
CA GLY A 132 -2.74 13.17 14.38
C GLY A 132 -1.85 12.66 15.51
N LYS A 133 -2.49 12.25 16.60
CA LYS A 133 -1.96 12.20 17.98
C LYS A 133 -1.49 10.82 18.49
N SER A 134 -1.31 9.80 17.65
CA SER A 134 -0.84 8.49 18.10
C SER A 134 0.69 8.37 18.06
N ALA A 135 1.34 8.10 19.21
CA ALA A 135 2.80 8.15 19.36
C ALA A 135 3.53 7.00 18.63
N LEU A 136 3.01 5.78 18.68
CA LEU A 136 3.65 4.58 18.09
C LEU A 136 3.61 4.56 16.56
N VAL A 137 2.44 4.78 15.97
CA VAL A 137 2.29 4.87 14.50
C VAL A 137 3.10 6.04 13.93
N LYS A 138 3.25 7.13 14.72
CA LYS A 138 4.11 8.28 14.35
C LYS A 138 5.60 7.94 14.34
N ALA A 139 6.06 7.03 15.20
CA ALA A 139 7.48 6.68 15.27
C ALA A 139 7.89 5.85 14.04
N GLU A 140 7.16 4.80 13.69
CA GLU A 140 7.40 3.99 12.48
C GLU A 140 7.30 4.85 11.21
N MET A 141 6.22 5.62 11.05
CA MET A 141 6.04 6.47 9.87
C MET A 141 7.05 7.60 9.76
N ARG A 142 7.58 8.11 10.88
CA ARG A 142 8.72 9.05 10.86
C ARG A 142 10.00 8.37 10.40
N GLN A 143 10.21 7.13 10.83
CA GLN A 143 11.39 6.34 10.46
C GLN A 143 11.33 5.97 8.97
N VAL A 144 10.17 5.53 8.46
CA VAL A 144 9.97 5.30 7.02
C VAL A 144 10.26 6.58 6.23
N ARG A 145 9.75 7.73 6.65
CA ARG A 145 10.00 9.02 5.96
C ARG A 145 11.44 9.48 6.01
N SER A 146 12.15 9.24 7.11
CA SER A 146 13.58 9.57 7.19
C SER A 146 14.41 8.72 6.22
N ILE A 147 13.89 7.58 5.82
CA ILE A 147 14.51 6.65 4.86
C ILE A 147 14.09 6.97 3.42
N VAL A 148 12.80 7.24 3.20
CA VAL A 148 12.19 7.35 1.84
C VAL A 148 12.13 8.79 1.33
N GLY A 149 12.14 9.80 2.21
CA GLY A 149 11.99 11.22 1.82
C GLY A 149 10.53 11.63 1.56
N THR A 150 10.34 12.69 0.78
CA THR A 150 9.01 13.20 0.34
C THR A 150 8.71 12.73 -1.08
N ASP A 151 7.45 12.40 -1.35
CA ASP A 151 6.98 12.09 -2.70
C ASP A 151 6.68 13.40 -3.45
N ASP A 152 7.69 14.04 -3.95
CA ASP A 152 7.54 15.27 -4.76
C ASP A 152 6.96 14.96 -6.15
N ASP A 153 7.02 13.69 -6.56
CA ASP A 153 6.52 13.16 -7.82
C ASP A 153 5.10 12.54 -7.74
N LYS A 154 4.38 12.78 -6.63
CA LYS A 154 3.06 12.15 -6.39
C LYS A 154 2.02 12.38 -7.50
N VAL A 155 2.04 13.56 -8.15
CA VAL A 155 1.13 13.83 -9.28
C VAL A 155 1.49 12.96 -10.48
N MET A 156 2.79 12.84 -10.77
CA MET A 156 3.30 11.98 -11.85
C MET A 156 2.96 10.51 -11.58
N LEU A 157 3.16 10.05 -10.35
CA LEU A 157 2.85 8.67 -9.95
C LEU A 157 1.35 8.37 -10.09
N ILE A 158 0.47 9.26 -9.59
CA ILE A 158 -0.98 9.09 -9.70
C ILE A 158 -1.40 9.07 -11.17
N THR A 159 -0.87 9.99 -11.99
CA THR A 159 -1.17 10.06 -13.42
C THR A 159 -0.69 8.81 -14.16
N ALA A 160 0.52 8.31 -13.85
CA ALA A 160 1.04 7.07 -14.41
C ALA A 160 0.16 5.86 -14.03
N ALA A 161 -0.31 5.81 -12.76
CA ALA A 161 -1.20 4.77 -12.29
C ALA A 161 -2.55 4.78 -13.03
N ILE A 162 -3.14 5.97 -13.24
CA ILE A 162 -4.38 6.13 -13.99
C ILE A 162 -4.19 5.69 -15.44
N ALA A 163 -3.08 6.07 -16.07
CA ALA A 163 -2.78 5.74 -17.46
C ALA A 163 -2.54 4.24 -17.66
N ALA A 164 -1.83 3.58 -16.74
CA ALA A 164 -1.46 2.17 -16.84
C ALA A 164 -2.58 1.20 -16.48
N ALA A 165 -3.50 1.59 -15.58
CA ALA A 165 -4.58 0.72 -15.12
C ALA A 165 -5.55 0.38 -16.25
N THR A 166 -5.80 -0.92 -16.50
CA THR A 166 -6.73 -1.35 -17.55
C THR A 166 -8.18 -1.39 -17.12
N LYS A 167 -8.45 -1.38 -15.77
CA LYS A 167 -9.81 -1.33 -15.20
C LYS A 167 -9.99 -0.14 -14.29
N ARG A 168 -9.09 0.07 -13.32
CA ARG A 168 -9.15 1.22 -12.39
C ARG A 168 -7.82 1.51 -11.73
N ALA A 169 -7.58 2.77 -11.42
CA ALA A 169 -6.61 3.19 -10.43
C ALA A 169 -7.32 3.60 -9.13
N VAL A 170 -6.69 3.37 -8.00
CA VAL A 170 -7.20 3.68 -6.66
C VAL A 170 -6.14 4.48 -5.91
N VAL A 171 -6.48 5.69 -5.53
CA VAL A 171 -5.59 6.55 -4.75
C VAL A 171 -6.10 6.65 -3.33
N LYS A 172 -5.31 6.21 -2.37
CA LYS A 172 -5.60 6.37 -0.95
C LYS A 172 -5.16 7.76 -0.52
N TRP A 173 -6.11 8.55 -0.03
CA TRP A 173 -5.90 9.97 0.26
C TRP A 173 -6.51 10.38 1.60
N PRO A 174 -5.95 11.38 2.30
CA PRO A 174 -6.57 11.91 3.52
C PRO A 174 -7.98 12.44 3.23
N ALA A 175 -8.97 12.03 4.07
CA ALA A 175 -10.39 12.29 3.82
C ALA A 175 -10.74 13.78 3.60
N LYS A 176 -10.01 14.69 4.26
CA LYS A 176 -10.30 16.14 4.27
C LYS A 176 -9.42 16.96 3.32
N LEU A 177 -8.51 16.32 2.55
CA LEU A 177 -7.60 17.04 1.66
C LEU A 177 -8.05 16.92 0.21
N PRO A 178 -8.03 18.00 -0.56
CA PRO A 178 -8.18 17.90 -2.01
C PRO A 178 -7.04 17.08 -2.60
N LEU A 179 -7.29 16.41 -3.72
CA LEU A 179 -6.21 15.85 -4.54
C LEU A 179 -5.31 16.99 -5.04
N PRO A 180 -4.03 16.72 -5.32
CA PRO A 180 -3.14 17.72 -5.89
C PRO A 180 -3.67 18.26 -7.21
N ALA A 181 -3.35 19.52 -7.49
CA ALA A 181 -3.60 20.11 -8.81
C ALA A 181 -2.91 19.28 -9.90
N GLY A 182 -3.58 19.10 -11.03
CA GLY A 182 -3.10 18.25 -12.14
C GLY A 182 -3.57 16.81 -12.09
N VAL A 183 -4.13 16.32 -10.97
CA VAL A 183 -4.79 15.01 -10.91
C VAL A 183 -6.23 15.14 -11.44
N PRO A 184 -6.69 14.25 -12.34
CA PRO A 184 -8.07 14.26 -12.84
C PRO A 184 -9.10 14.08 -11.72
N THR A 185 -10.35 14.41 -12.01
CA THR A 185 -11.47 14.12 -11.10
C THR A 185 -11.71 12.61 -11.02
N ALA A 186 -11.82 12.08 -9.79
CA ALA A 186 -12.13 10.67 -9.58
C ALA A 186 -13.55 10.33 -10.06
N SER A 187 -13.73 9.13 -10.59
CA SER A 187 -15.04 8.61 -10.99
C SER A 187 -16.00 8.49 -9.80
N HIS A 188 -15.49 8.10 -8.65
CA HIS A 188 -16.20 8.07 -7.38
C HIS A 188 -15.21 7.93 -6.21
N GLN A 189 -15.74 8.10 -4.99
CA GLN A 189 -14.95 8.01 -3.75
C GLN A 189 -15.55 6.97 -2.81
N ILE A 190 -14.69 6.28 -2.07
CA ILE A 190 -15.08 5.39 -0.99
C ILE A 190 -14.48 5.91 0.31
N ALA A 191 -15.36 6.34 1.23
CA ALA A 191 -14.94 6.90 2.51
C ALA A 191 -14.43 5.82 3.47
N GLY A 192 -13.33 6.11 4.17
CA GLY A 192 -12.86 5.44 5.38
C GLY A 192 -12.95 6.38 6.58
N LYS A 193 -12.45 5.97 7.74
CA LYS A 193 -12.49 6.80 8.97
C LYS A 193 -11.65 8.08 8.86
N THR A 194 -10.43 7.97 8.43
CA THR A 194 -9.44 9.07 8.35
C THR A 194 -8.90 9.28 6.95
N THR A 195 -9.13 8.32 6.09
CA THR A 195 -8.71 8.29 4.68
C THR A 195 -9.93 8.08 3.80
N ARG A 196 -9.81 8.42 2.53
CA ARG A 196 -10.73 8.01 1.48
C ARG A 196 -9.94 7.32 0.37
N TYR A 197 -10.64 6.65 -0.50
CA TYR A 197 -10.09 6.06 -1.72
C TYR A 197 -10.77 6.74 -2.91
N ASP A 198 -9.98 7.51 -3.66
CA ASP A 198 -10.40 8.12 -4.92
C ASP A 198 -10.22 7.07 -6.02
N VAL A 199 -11.30 6.69 -6.70
CA VAL A 199 -11.33 5.63 -7.71
C VAL A 199 -11.48 6.23 -9.09
N PHE A 200 -10.54 5.91 -9.98
CA PHE A 200 -10.51 6.33 -11.38
C PHE A 200 -10.82 5.10 -12.24
N MET A 201 -12.02 5.04 -12.77
CA MET A 201 -12.45 3.94 -13.63
C MET A 201 -11.94 4.14 -15.06
N ARG A 202 -11.41 3.08 -15.66
CA ARG A 202 -11.17 3.07 -17.11
C ARG A 202 -12.49 2.75 -17.80
N HIS A 203 -13.02 3.70 -18.57
CA HIS A 203 -14.10 3.38 -19.49
C HIS A 203 -13.53 2.55 -20.63
N ARG A 204 -14.19 1.46 -20.99
CA ARG A 204 -13.95 0.78 -22.27
C ARG A 204 -14.70 1.59 -23.31
N ASP A 205 -13.96 2.17 -24.25
CA ASP A 205 -14.55 2.63 -25.51
C ASP A 205 -15.10 1.43 -26.27
#